data_4029436405326b0e3ae8208b632f8c92
#
_entry.id   4029436405326b0e3ae8208b632f8c92
#
_cell.length_a   1.000
_cell.length_b   1.000
_cell.length_c   1.000
_cell.angle_alpha   90.00
_cell.angle_beta   90.00
_cell.angle_gamma   90.00
#
_symmetry.space_group_name_H-M   'P 1'
#
loop_
_entity.id
_entity.type
_entity.pdbx_description
1 polymer ?
#
loop_
_entity_poly.entity_id
_entity_poly.type
_entity_poly.pdbx_seq_one_letter_code
_entity_poly.pdbx_strand_id
1 'polypeptide(L)'
;CIRDRYNAVKTQLYRKDINDIIIATDAGREGELVARWILDKADCHKPIRRLWISSVTDKAIKEGFGNLKNGHEYDNLYRAAVARAEADWLVGMNGTRALTCKYNAQLSCGRVQTPTLAMIAKREEEIRAFKPKEYYGITLKAGDITWTWKEPKSKSFRTFNKERAEEISDVLRNQSLEVTSVTSKEKKSFAPGLYDLTTLQREANRKYGYSAKQTLNIMPVSYTH
;
A
#
# COMPACT_ATOMS: atom_id res chain seq x y z
N CYS A 1 23.64 -21.40 16.43
CA CYS A 1 22.80 -20.22 16.64
C CYS A 1 21.30 -20.48 16.36
N ILE A 2 20.87 -20.88 15.14
CA ILE A 2 19.46 -21.19 14.83
C ILE A 2 19.02 -22.47 15.59
N ARG A 3 19.86 -23.49 15.60
CA ARG A 3 19.59 -24.75 16.32
C ARG A 3 19.43 -24.55 17.83
N ASP A 4 20.21 -23.63 18.41
CA ASP A 4 20.15 -23.36 19.85
C ASP A 4 18.83 -22.68 20.25
N ARG A 5 18.36 -21.73 19.45
CA ARG A 5 17.05 -21.09 19.66
C ARG A 5 15.90 -22.07 19.50
N TYR A 6 15.97 -22.94 18.49
CA TYR A 6 14.97 -23.99 18.29
C TYR A 6 14.93 -24.95 19.48
N ASN A 7 16.07 -25.40 19.94
CA ASN A 7 16.16 -26.31 21.11
C ASN A 7 15.62 -25.63 22.38
N ALA A 8 15.91 -24.37 22.60
CA ALA A 8 15.37 -23.61 23.72
C ALA A 8 13.84 -23.55 23.70
N VAL A 9 13.25 -23.23 22.54
CA VAL A 9 11.79 -23.22 22.38
C VAL A 9 11.21 -24.60 22.57
N LYS A 10 11.79 -25.64 21.93
CA LYS A 10 11.36 -27.03 22.07
C LYS A 10 11.36 -27.48 23.52
N THR A 11 12.42 -27.18 24.27
CA THR A 11 12.51 -27.48 25.70
C THR A 11 11.36 -26.89 26.50
N GLN A 12 10.98 -25.66 26.25
CA GLN A 12 9.85 -25.02 26.91
C GLN A 12 8.52 -25.65 26.54
N LEU A 13 8.30 -25.99 25.27
CA LEU A 13 7.08 -26.62 24.79
C LEU A 13 6.82 -27.98 25.44
N TYR A 14 7.88 -28.73 25.79
CA TYR A 14 7.80 -30.07 26.39
C TYR A 14 7.84 -30.11 27.92
N ARG A 15 7.85 -28.95 28.58
CA ARG A 15 7.74 -28.89 30.04
C ARG A 15 6.42 -29.50 30.50
N LYS A 16 6.49 -30.30 31.56
CA LYS A 16 5.35 -31.05 32.14
C LYS A 16 4.35 -30.14 32.87
N ASP A 17 4.82 -28.97 33.33
CA ASP A 17 4.02 -27.97 34.03
C ASP A 17 3.26 -27.02 33.09
N ILE A 18 3.43 -27.12 31.77
CA ILE A 18 2.73 -26.33 30.78
C ILE A 18 1.57 -27.15 30.19
N ASN A 19 0.36 -26.64 30.31
CA ASN A 19 -0.86 -27.29 29.85
C ASN A 19 -1.31 -26.83 28.47
N ASP A 20 -1.09 -25.56 28.12
CA ASP A 20 -1.50 -24.95 26.86
C ASP A 20 -0.46 -23.97 26.31
N ILE A 21 -0.56 -23.66 25.05
CA ILE A 21 0.34 -22.76 24.34
C ILE A 21 -0.45 -21.52 23.90
N ILE A 22 0.06 -20.35 24.25
CA ILE A 22 -0.50 -19.08 23.77
C ILE A 22 0.36 -18.56 22.62
N ILE A 23 -0.23 -18.51 21.42
CA ILE A 23 0.40 -17.87 20.27
C ILE A 23 0.20 -16.35 20.40
N ALA A 24 1.30 -15.63 20.60
CA ALA A 24 1.35 -14.18 20.76
C ALA A 24 2.18 -13.49 19.66
N THR A 25 2.36 -14.16 18.53
CA THR A 25 2.96 -13.56 17.33
C THR A 25 2.03 -12.53 16.71
N ASP A 26 2.52 -11.75 15.73
CA ASP A 26 1.75 -10.71 15.07
C ASP A 26 0.33 -11.17 14.67
N ALA A 27 -0.64 -10.27 14.84
CA ALA A 27 -2.04 -10.51 14.47
C ALA A 27 -2.20 -10.46 12.95
N GLY A 28 -1.82 -11.53 12.28
CA GLY A 28 -1.84 -11.64 10.83
C GLY A 28 -1.46 -13.02 10.31
N ARG A 29 -1.55 -13.19 9.00
CA ARG A 29 -1.26 -14.46 8.31
C ARG A 29 0.16 -14.96 8.58
N GLU A 30 1.14 -14.07 8.52
CA GLU A 30 2.55 -14.43 8.68
C GLU A 30 2.85 -14.86 10.14
N GLY A 31 2.29 -14.12 11.12
CA GLY A 31 2.44 -14.49 12.53
C GLY A 31 1.84 -15.85 12.84
N GLU A 32 0.67 -16.16 12.28
CA GLU A 32 0.03 -17.47 12.43
C GLU A 32 0.86 -18.57 11.77
N LEU A 33 1.35 -18.34 10.54
CA LEU A 33 2.18 -19.29 9.80
C LEU A 33 3.45 -19.66 10.57
N VAL A 34 4.20 -18.67 11.05
CA VAL A 34 5.45 -18.91 11.78
C VAL A 34 5.20 -19.68 13.07
N ALA A 35 4.17 -19.29 13.83
CA ALA A 35 3.84 -19.98 15.07
C ALA A 35 3.48 -21.45 14.85
N ARG A 36 2.60 -21.74 13.87
CA ARG A 36 2.21 -23.12 13.54
C ARG A 36 3.39 -23.95 13.05
N TRP A 37 4.24 -23.41 12.19
CA TRP A 37 5.45 -24.12 11.75
C TRP A 37 6.41 -24.46 12.88
N ILE A 38 6.52 -23.60 13.90
CA ILE A 38 7.33 -23.91 15.08
C ILE A 38 6.73 -25.06 15.85
N LEU A 39 5.41 -25.08 16.05
CA LEU A 39 4.70 -26.14 16.77
C LEU A 39 4.76 -27.47 16.00
N ASP A 40 4.50 -27.44 14.70
CA ASP A 40 4.59 -28.62 13.81
C ASP A 40 6.00 -29.19 13.79
N LYS A 41 7.03 -28.33 13.63
CA LYS A 41 8.43 -28.76 13.67
C LYS A 41 8.85 -29.32 15.00
N ALA A 42 8.28 -28.83 16.09
CA ALA A 42 8.52 -29.35 17.44
C ALA A 42 7.69 -30.60 17.76
N ASP A 43 6.75 -30.98 16.90
CA ASP A 43 5.78 -32.06 17.14
C ASP A 43 4.98 -31.83 18.44
N CYS A 44 4.49 -30.62 18.65
CA CYS A 44 3.80 -30.22 19.86
C CYS A 44 2.28 -30.23 19.63
N HIS A 45 1.58 -31.10 20.36
CA HIS A 45 0.12 -31.30 20.25
C HIS A 45 -0.67 -30.73 21.42
N LYS A 46 -0.06 -29.84 22.23
CA LYS A 46 -0.76 -29.18 23.31
C LYS A 46 -1.86 -28.25 22.81
N PRO A 47 -2.93 -28.01 23.57
CA PRO A 47 -3.96 -27.04 23.22
C PRO A 47 -3.39 -25.66 22.93
N ILE A 48 -3.90 -25.03 21.88
CA ILE A 48 -3.43 -23.72 21.39
C ILE A 48 -4.49 -22.67 21.66
N ARG A 49 -4.09 -21.56 22.26
CA ARG A 49 -4.89 -20.33 22.36
C ARG A 49 -4.20 -19.20 21.61
N ARG A 50 -4.96 -18.30 21.07
CA ARG A 50 -4.47 -17.17 20.27
C ARG A 50 -4.70 -15.85 20.97
N LEU A 51 -3.62 -15.11 21.19
CA LEU A 51 -3.65 -13.70 21.55
C LEU A 51 -3.72 -12.88 20.26
N TRP A 52 -4.84 -12.19 20.04
CA TRP A 52 -5.03 -11.38 18.85
C TRP A 52 -5.17 -9.91 19.23
N ILE A 53 -4.08 -9.16 19.11
CA ILE A 53 -4.02 -7.74 19.45
C ILE A 53 -3.34 -6.97 18.31
N SER A 54 -3.82 -5.76 18.03
CA SER A 54 -3.27 -4.84 17.04
C SER A 54 -2.39 -3.75 17.67
N SER A 55 -2.30 -3.71 18.99
CA SER A 55 -1.54 -2.73 19.75
C SER A 55 -0.80 -3.41 20.89
N VAL A 56 0.41 -2.94 21.20
CA VAL A 56 1.26 -3.46 22.28
C VAL A 56 1.25 -2.56 23.54
N THR A 57 0.20 -1.77 23.73
CA THR A 57 0.02 -1.01 24.97
C THR A 57 -0.38 -1.96 26.12
N ASP A 58 0.00 -1.63 27.35
CA ASP A 58 -0.32 -2.44 28.54
C ASP A 58 -1.80 -2.76 28.66
N LYS A 59 -2.65 -1.78 28.33
CA LYS A 59 -4.10 -1.96 28.32
C LYS A 59 -4.54 -3.02 27.29
N ALA A 60 -4.07 -2.90 26.04
CA ALA A 60 -4.41 -3.83 24.96
C ALA A 60 -3.90 -5.26 25.26
N ILE A 61 -2.72 -5.38 25.86
CA ILE A 61 -2.15 -6.67 26.27
C ILE A 61 -3.03 -7.31 27.35
N LYS A 62 -3.37 -6.58 28.43
CA LYS A 62 -4.23 -7.09 29.50
C LYS A 62 -5.61 -7.52 28.99
N GLU A 63 -6.26 -6.68 28.18
CA GLU A 63 -7.54 -7.00 27.55
C GLU A 63 -7.45 -8.22 26.63
N GLY A 64 -6.37 -8.30 25.84
CA GLY A 64 -6.11 -9.43 24.95
C GLY A 64 -5.93 -10.75 25.68
N PHE A 65 -5.18 -10.78 26.79
CA PHE A 65 -5.06 -11.97 27.63
C PHE A 65 -6.37 -12.37 28.32
N GLY A 66 -7.24 -11.40 28.61
CA GLY A 66 -8.59 -11.67 29.09
C GLY A 66 -9.53 -12.28 28.03
N ASN A 67 -9.22 -12.10 26.75
CA ASN A 67 -10.03 -12.51 25.60
C ASN A 67 -9.29 -13.46 24.65
N LEU A 68 -8.54 -14.41 25.21
CA LEU A 68 -7.85 -15.41 24.41
C LEU A 68 -8.83 -16.26 23.61
N LYS A 69 -8.58 -16.41 22.32
CA LYS A 69 -9.38 -17.19 21.39
C LYS A 69 -8.85 -18.61 21.21
N ASN A 70 -9.73 -19.51 20.81
CA ASN A 70 -9.33 -20.86 20.47
C ASN A 70 -8.44 -20.85 19.21
N GLY A 71 -7.33 -21.58 19.23
CA GLY A 71 -6.42 -21.69 18.08
C GLY A 71 -7.09 -22.19 16.81
N HIS A 72 -8.10 -23.07 16.91
CA HIS A 72 -8.82 -23.60 15.76
C HIS A 72 -9.62 -22.56 14.97
N GLU A 73 -9.98 -21.45 15.58
CA GLU A 73 -10.64 -20.33 14.85
C GLU A 73 -9.74 -19.74 13.75
N TYR A 74 -8.43 -19.96 13.83
CA TYR A 74 -7.42 -19.45 12.90
C TYR A 74 -6.89 -20.49 11.90
N ASP A 75 -7.45 -21.71 11.88
CA ASP A 75 -7.00 -22.77 10.97
C ASP A 75 -7.12 -22.38 9.49
N ASN A 76 -8.20 -21.69 9.11
CA ASN A 76 -8.37 -21.20 7.74
C ASN A 76 -7.37 -20.07 7.40
N LEU A 77 -7.02 -19.23 8.37
CA LEU A 77 -5.98 -18.21 8.21
C LEU A 77 -4.62 -18.84 7.99
N TYR A 78 -4.28 -19.89 8.76
CA TYR A 78 -3.08 -20.69 8.60
C TYR A 78 -3.02 -21.34 7.22
N ARG A 79 -4.09 -22.04 6.79
CA ARG A 79 -4.17 -22.66 5.47
C ARG A 79 -3.98 -21.67 4.33
N ALA A 80 -4.58 -20.48 4.45
CA ALA A 80 -4.40 -19.41 3.48
C ALA A 80 -2.95 -18.89 3.44
N ALA A 81 -2.27 -18.84 4.58
CA ALA A 81 -0.86 -18.45 4.67
C ALA A 81 0.07 -19.50 4.05
N VAL A 82 -0.19 -20.79 4.31
CA VAL A 82 0.54 -21.92 3.69
C VAL A 82 0.37 -21.90 2.18
N ALA A 83 -0.87 -21.85 1.68
CA ALA A 83 -1.15 -21.81 0.24
C ALA A 83 -0.45 -20.64 -0.47
N ARG A 84 -0.39 -19.47 0.18
CA ARG A 84 0.35 -18.33 -0.33
C ARG A 84 1.86 -18.60 -0.37
N ALA A 85 2.44 -19.14 0.69
CA ALA A 85 3.87 -19.43 0.76
C ALA A 85 4.29 -20.46 -0.30
N GLU A 86 3.49 -21.51 -0.48
CA GLU A 86 3.71 -22.55 -1.49
C GLU A 86 3.57 -22.00 -2.90
N ALA A 87 2.54 -21.19 -3.17
CA ALA A 87 2.36 -20.56 -4.47
C ALA A 87 3.52 -19.63 -4.81
N ASP A 88 3.96 -18.80 -3.86
CA ASP A 88 5.12 -17.91 -4.03
C ASP A 88 6.40 -18.71 -4.36
N TRP A 89 6.62 -19.80 -3.66
CA TRP A 89 7.78 -20.66 -3.89
C TRP A 89 7.72 -21.35 -5.26
N LEU A 90 6.59 -21.96 -5.60
CA LEU A 90 6.41 -22.67 -6.88
C LEU A 90 6.54 -21.73 -8.08
N VAL A 91 5.83 -20.61 -8.06
CA VAL A 91 5.87 -19.62 -9.14
C VAL A 91 7.24 -18.96 -9.23
N GLY A 92 7.81 -18.56 -8.10
CA GLY A 92 9.11 -17.90 -8.06
C GLY A 92 10.23 -18.80 -8.58
N MET A 93 10.26 -20.06 -8.14
CA MET A 93 11.29 -21.00 -8.55
C MET A 93 11.16 -21.41 -10.03
N ASN A 94 9.98 -21.81 -10.46
CA ASN A 94 9.77 -22.26 -11.84
C ASN A 94 9.89 -21.09 -12.84
N GLY A 95 9.34 -19.92 -12.50
CA GLY A 95 9.46 -18.72 -13.32
C GLY A 95 10.92 -18.26 -13.46
N THR A 96 11.67 -18.24 -12.38
CA THR A 96 13.11 -17.92 -12.38
C THR A 96 13.89 -18.88 -13.28
N ARG A 97 13.68 -20.19 -13.13
CA ARG A 97 14.34 -21.20 -13.96
C ARG A 97 13.99 -21.05 -15.45
N ALA A 98 12.69 -20.91 -15.74
CA ALA A 98 12.22 -20.76 -17.12
C ALA A 98 12.83 -19.52 -17.81
N LEU A 99 12.85 -18.38 -17.13
CA LEU A 99 13.45 -17.15 -17.66
C LEU A 99 14.97 -17.29 -17.82
N THR A 100 15.65 -17.83 -16.82
CA THR A 100 17.11 -18.04 -16.86
C THR A 100 17.51 -18.96 -18.02
N CYS A 101 16.81 -20.07 -18.21
CA CYS A 101 17.07 -21.00 -19.31
C CYS A 101 16.73 -20.39 -20.66
N LYS A 102 15.59 -19.69 -20.79
CA LYS A 102 15.15 -19.11 -22.06
C LYS A 102 16.08 -18.02 -22.56
N TYR A 103 16.55 -17.17 -21.68
CA TYR A 103 17.36 -16.00 -22.04
C TYR A 103 18.86 -16.18 -21.79
N ASN A 104 19.28 -17.34 -21.30
CA ASN A 104 20.66 -17.64 -20.91
C ASN A 104 21.30 -16.52 -20.07
N ALA A 105 20.55 -16.00 -19.11
CA ALA A 105 20.94 -14.89 -18.23
C ALA A 105 20.43 -15.14 -16.82
N GLN A 106 21.13 -14.67 -15.82
CA GLN A 106 20.69 -14.75 -14.43
C GLN A 106 19.50 -13.80 -14.20
N LEU A 107 18.29 -14.32 -14.36
CA LEU A 107 17.04 -13.60 -14.19
C LEU A 107 16.31 -14.13 -12.96
N SER A 108 15.47 -13.27 -12.36
CA SER A 108 14.61 -13.65 -11.24
C SER A 108 13.15 -13.34 -11.55
N CYS A 109 12.27 -14.19 -11.01
CA CYS A 109 10.83 -14.01 -11.07
C CYS A 109 10.27 -14.02 -9.65
N GLY A 110 9.36 -13.12 -9.35
CA GLY A 110 8.73 -13.05 -8.05
C GLY A 110 7.39 -12.32 -8.07
N ARG A 111 6.55 -12.64 -7.13
CA ARG A 111 5.18 -12.14 -7.03
C ARG A 111 5.07 -10.61 -6.90
N VAL A 112 6.04 -9.96 -6.31
CA VAL A 112 6.06 -8.51 -6.13
C VAL A 112 6.96 -7.84 -7.17
N GLN A 113 8.21 -8.29 -7.27
CA GLN A 113 9.22 -7.65 -8.13
C GLN A 113 8.85 -7.68 -9.61
N THR A 114 8.33 -8.81 -10.12
CA THR A 114 8.02 -8.94 -11.55
C THR A 114 6.84 -8.06 -11.98
N PRO A 115 5.69 -8.04 -11.27
CA PRO A 115 4.62 -7.10 -11.59
C PRO A 115 5.02 -5.64 -11.44
N THR A 116 5.84 -5.31 -10.44
CA THR A 116 6.33 -3.94 -10.24
C THR A 116 7.19 -3.50 -11.43
N LEU A 117 8.12 -4.35 -11.86
CA LEU A 117 8.95 -4.08 -13.03
C LEU A 117 8.10 -3.95 -14.31
N ALA A 118 7.09 -4.81 -14.48
CA ALA A 118 6.19 -4.74 -15.62
C ALA A 118 5.39 -3.42 -15.67
N MET A 119 4.92 -2.93 -14.51
CA MET A 119 4.23 -1.64 -14.44
C MET A 119 5.17 -0.48 -14.79
N ILE A 120 6.42 -0.51 -14.32
CA ILE A 120 7.42 0.50 -14.66
C ILE A 120 7.74 0.45 -16.16
N ALA A 121 8.00 -0.73 -16.72
CA ALA A 121 8.30 -0.91 -18.13
C ALA A 121 7.15 -0.39 -19.02
N LYS A 122 5.91 -0.74 -18.69
CA LYS A 122 4.73 -0.24 -19.39
C LYS A 122 4.65 1.29 -19.34
N ARG A 123 4.93 1.89 -18.18
CA ARG A 123 4.92 3.34 -18.04
C ARG A 123 6.02 4.00 -18.87
N GLU A 124 7.20 3.41 -18.93
CA GLU A 124 8.29 3.87 -19.80
C GLU A 124 7.93 3.80 -21.29
N GLU A 125 7.26 2.73 -21.71
CA GLU A 125 6.74 2.60 -23.09
C GLU A 125 5.71 3.70 -23.41
N GLU A 126 4.76 3.97 -22.49
CA GLU A 126 3.81 5.08 -22.64
C GLU A 126 4.51 6.44 -22.78
N ILE A 127 5.54 6.67 -21.97
CA ILE A 127 6.34 7.93 -22.02
C ILE A 127 7.07 8.04 -23.35
N ARG A 128 7.72 6.97 -23.83
CA ARG A 128 8.41 6.95 -25.13
C ARG A 128 7.47 7.12 -26.31
N ALA A 129 6.27 6.57 -26.21
CA ALA A 129 5.23 6.68 -27.24
C ALA A 129 4.45 8.00 -27.16
N PHE A 130 4.68 8.81 -26.14
CA PHE A 130 3.94 10.03 -25.92
C PHE A 130 4.22 11.06 -27.02
N LYS A 131 3.17 11.47 -27.71
CA LYS A 131 3.19 12.57 -28.68
C LYS A 131 2.49 13.78 -28.06
N PRO A 132 3.19 14.88 -27.82
CA PRO A 132 2.58 16.07 -27.28
C PRO A 132 1.51 16.61 -28.26
N LYS A 133 0.37 17.01 -27.70
CA LYS A 133 -0.68 17.69 -28.44
C LYS A 133 -0.89 19.08 -27.83
N GLU A 134 -0.88 20.09 -28.69
CA GLU A 134 -1.21 21.45 -28.25
C GLU A 134 -2.67 21.53 -27.83
N TYR A 135 -2.93 22.26 -26.80
CA TYR A 135 -4.28 22.60 -26.36
C TYR A 135 -4.38 24.09 -26.05
N TYR A 136 -5.56 24.61 -26.18
CA TYR A 136 -5.85 26.02 -26.00
C TYR A 136 -6.84 26.18 -24.85
N GLY A 137 -6.53 27.07 -23.91
CA GLY A 137 -7.41 27.52 -22.85
C GLY A 137 -7.69 29.00 -23.03
N ILE A 138 -8.91 29.42 -22.73
CA ILE A 138 -9.30 30.81 -22.85
C ILE A 138 -9.56 31.39 -21.47
N THR A 139 -8.88 32.46 -21.15
CA THR A 139 -9.09 33.23 -19.92
C THR A 139 -9.40 34.66 -20.23
N LEU A 140 -10.33 35.25 -19.50
CA LEU A 140 -10.67 36.64 -19.56
C LEU A 140 -10.38 37.27 -18.21
N LYS A 141 -9.71 38.40 -18.20
CA LYS A 141 -9.46 39.19 -17.00
C LYS A 141 -10.26 40.46 -17.05
N ALA A 142 -11.13 40.67 -16.06
CA ALA A 142 -11.91 41.87 -15.88
C ALA A 142 -11.76 42.40 -14.45
N GLY A 143 -11.00 43.49 -14.26
CA GLY A 143 -10.57 43.95 -12.94
C GLY A 143 -9.69 42.91 -12.25
N ASP A 144 -10.03 42.57 -11.01
CA ASP A 144 -9.33 41.57 -10.21
C ASP A 144 -9.84 40.14 -10.41
N ILE A 145 -10.86 39.95 -11.24
CA ILE A 145 -11.49 38.65 -11.47
C ILE A 145 -10.96 38.02 -12.77
N THR A 146 -10.56 36.78 -12.68
CA THR A 146 -10.16 35.97 -13.85
C THR A 146 -11.22 34.93 -14.13
N TRP A 147 -11.82 35.00 -15.29
CA TRP A 147 -12.81 34.08 -15.81
C TRP A 147 -12.12 33.04 -16.68
N THR A 148 -12.52 31.81 -16.56
CA THR A 148 -11.98 30.72 -17.40
C THR A 148 -13.11 30.09 -18.19
N TRP A 149 -12.95 30.08 -19.51
CA TRP A 149 -13.91 29.39 -20.40
C TRP A 149 -14.00 27.93 -20.12
N LYS A 150 -15.20 27.37 -20.20
CA LYS A 150 -15.48 25.99 -20.00
C LYS A 150 -16.35 25.47 -21.14
N GLU A 151 -15.91 24.41 -21.83
CA GLU A 151 -16.69 23.77 -22.89
C GLU A 151 -18.03 23.24 -22.35
N PRO A 152 -19.17 23.66 -22.90
CA PRO A 152 -20.49 23.28 -22.37
C PRO A 152 -20.75 21.77 -22.34
N LYS A 153 -20.30 21.05 -23.37
CA LYS A 153 -20.54 19.61 -23.53
C LYS A 153 -19.60 18.75 -22.66
N SER A 154 -18.30 18.98 -22.77
CA SER A 154 -17.28 18.16 -22.09
C SER A 154 -16.93 18.65 -20.69
N LYS A 155 -17.39 19.85 -20.32
CA LYS A 155 -17.01 20.57 -19.09
C LYS A 155 -15.48 20.74 -18.93
N SER A 156 -14.72 20.63 -20.03
CA SER A 156 -13.28 20.81 -20.07
C SER A 156 -12.93 22.30 -20.12
N PHE A 157 -11.82 22.70 -19.49
CA PHE A 157 -11.28 24.06 -19.56
C PHE A 157 -10.30 24.25 -20.74
N ARG A 158 -10.24 23.29 -21.66
CA ARG A 158 -9.33 23.31 -22.80
C ARG A 158 -9.97 22.69 -24.04
N THR A 159 -9.56 23.18 -25.19
CA THR A 159 -9.89 22.60 -26.49
C THR A 159 -8.62 22.27 -27.27
N PHE A 160 -8.66 21.26 -28.12
CA PHE A 160 -7.57 20.88 -29.01
C PHE A 160 -7.72 21.50 -30.41
N ASN A 161 -8.80 22.26 -30.64
CA ASN A 161 -9.05 22.93 -31.91
C ASN A 161 -8.68 24.43 -31.75
N LYS A 162 -7.64 24.85 -32.49
CA LYS A 162 -7.12 26.21 -32.47
C LYS A 162 -8.12 27.21 -33.02
N GLU A 163 -8.71 26.90 -34.15
CA GLU A 163 -9.68 27.78 -34.85
C GLU A 163 -10.87 28.09 -33.93
N ARG A 164 -11.39 27.08 -33.25
CA ARG A 164 -12.46 27.24 -32.27
C ARG A 164 -12.04 28.09 -31.07
N ALA A 165 -10.81 28.00 -30.63
CA ALA A 165 -10.31 28.84 -29.54
C ALA A 165 -10.19 30.33 -29.99
N GLU A 166 -9.75 30.56 -31.21
CA GLU A 166 -9.66 31.88 -31.81
C GLU A 166 -11.05 32.49 -32.02
N GLU A 167 -12.01 31.76 -32.59
CA GLU A 167 -13.40 32.19 -32.74
C GLU A 167 -14.03 32.63 -31.41
N ILE A 168 -13.90 31.81 -30.36
CA ILE A 168 -14.42 32.15 -29.03
C ILE A 168 -13.72 33.38 -28.48
N SER A 169 -12.42 33.51 -28.65
CA SER A 169 -11.64 34.66 -28.20
C SER A 169 -12.12 35.94 -28.87
N ASP A 170 -12.37 35.92 -30.17
CA ASP A 170 -12.82 37.08 -30.95
C ASP A 170 -14.25 37.47 -30.58
N VAL A 171 -15.14 36.53 -30.35
CA VAL A 171 -16.49 36.82 -29.84
C VAL A 171 -16.41 37.48 -28.46
N LEU A 172 -15.55 36.99 -27.56
CA LEU A 172 -15.41 37.53 -26.21
C LEU A 172 -14.79 38.95 -26.19
N ARG A 173 -13.96 39.32 -27.18
CA ARG A 173 -13.38 40.66 -27.28
C ARG A 173 -14.40 41.74 -27.66
N ASN A 174 -15.43 41.34 -28.41
CA ASN A 174 -16.38 42.28 -29.00
C ASN A 174 -17.73 42.32 -28.28
N GLN A 175 -17.90 41.58 -27.18
CA GLN A 175 -19.15 41.55 -26.43
C GLN A 175 -18.94 41.93 -24.96
N SER A 176 -19.98 42.57 -24.37
CA SER A 176 -20.05 42.75 -22.92
C SER A 176 -20.41 41.45 -22.23
N LEU A 177 -19.78 41.18 -21.08
CA LEU A 177 -20.06 40.01 -20.28
C LEU A 177 -21.11 40.33 -19.22
N GLU A 178 -22.09 39.45 -19.07
CA GLU A 178 -23.10 39.51 -18.04
C GLU A 178 -22.93 38.34 -17.07
N VAL A 179 -22.95 38.60 -15.78
CA VAL A 179 -22.91 37.59 -14.74
C VAL A 179 -24.29 36.95 -14.59
N THR A 180 -24.49 35.80 -15.12
CA THR A 180 -25.80 35.10 -15.12
C THR A 180 -26.11 34.39 -13.81
N SER A 181 -25.11 33.95 -13.08
CA SER A 181 -25.31 33.34 -11.76
C SER A 181 -24.09 33.42 -10.86
N VAL A 182 -24.35 33.60 -9.56
CA VAL A 182 -23.33 33.55 -8.51
C VAL A 182 -23.76 32.50 -7.52
N THR A 183 -22.91 31.48 -7.26
CA THR A 183 -23.20 30.43 -6.29
C THR A 183 -22.16 30.46 -5.20
N SER A 184 -22.62 30.68 -3.97
CA SER A 184 -21.77 30.49 -2.77
C SER A 184 -22.17 29.22 -2.03
N LYS A 185 -21.17 28.41 -1.69
CA LYS A 185 -21.38 27.19 -0.89
C LYS A 185 -20.39 27.18 0.24
N GLU A 186 -20.91 26.97 1.44
CA GLU A 186 -20.04 26.65 2.57
C GLU A 186 -19.32 25.33 2.32
N LYS A 187 -18.00 25.35 2.46
CA LYS A 187 -17.17 24.17 2.33
C LYS A 187 -16.49 23.88 3.66
N LYS A 188 -16.84 22.77 4.28
CA LYS A 188 -16.16 22.31 5.49
C LYS A 188 -14.95 21.47 5.09
N SER A 189 -13.77 21.85 5.57
CA SER A 189 -12.56 21.05 5.46
C SER A 189 -12.28 20.43 6.83
N PHE A 190 -12.24 19.12 6.88
CA PHE A 190 -11.87 18.41 8.10
C PHE A 190 -10.34 18.27 8.15
N ALA A 191 -9.81 18.20 9.37
CA ALA A 191 -8.40 17.84 9.55
C ALA A 191 -8.12 16.48 8.90
N PRO A 192 -6.98 16.32 8.22
CA PRO A 192 -6.58 15.04 7.66
C PRO A 192 -6.41 14.01 8.79
N GLY A 193 -6.63 12.73 8.47
CA GLY A 193 -6.32 11.64 9.38
C GLY A 193 -4.83 11.54 9.69
N LEU A 194 -4.48 10.72 10.67
CA LEU A 194 -3.08 10.40 10.97
C LEU A 194 -2.45 9.69 9.75
N TYR A 195 -1.14 9.85 9.60
CA TYR A 195 -0.41 9.19 8.53
C TYR A 195 -0.36 7.68 8.74
N ASP A 196 -0.71 6.93 7.69
CA ASP A 196 -0.18 5.58 7.50
C ASP A 196 1.26 5.63 6.97
N LEU A 197 1.95 4.50 7.02
CA LEU A 197 3.36 4.41 6.59
C LEU A 197 3.56 4.88 5.15
N THR A 198 2.70 4.45 4.23
CA THR A 198 2.83 4.76 2.80
C THR A 198 2.62 6.26 2.54
N THR A 199 1.62 6.85 3.18
CA THR A 199 1.34 8.28 3.08
C THR A 199 2.46 9.09 3.69
N LEU A 200 3.00 8.68 4.84
CA LEU A 200 4.15 9.32 5.47
C LEU A 200 5.39 9.30 4.56
N GLN A 201 5.71 8.14 3.97
CA GLN A 201 6.84 8.01 3.06
C GLN A 201 6.69 8.92 1.84
N ARG A 202 5.49 8.99 1.26
CA ARG A 202 5.20 9.86 0.11
C ARG A 202 5.31 11.34 0.45
N GLU A 203 4.76 11.78 1.58
CA GLU A 203 4.84 13.16 2.02
C GLU A 203 6.27 13.56 2.41
N ALA A 204 7.02 12.69 3.10
CA ALA A 204 8.42 12.90 3.44
C ALA A 204 9.29 13.01 2.18
N ASN A 205 9.03 12.18 1.17
CA ASN A 205 9.73 12.29 -0.10
C ASN A 205 9.40 13.62 -0.81
N ARG A 206 8.11 14.02 -0.88
CA ARG A 206 7.70 15.26 -1.52
C ARG A 206 8.28 16.50 -0.84
N LYS A 207 8.32 16.51 0.49
CA LYS A 207 8.71 17.69 1.29
C LYS A 207 10.20 17.80 1.55
N TYR A 208 10.88 16.66 1.73
CA TYR A 208 12.28 16.59 2.18
C TYR A 208 13.17 15.77 1.25
N GLY A 209 12.65 15.16 0.20
CA GLY A 209 13.40 14.29 -0.70
C GLY A 209 13.82 12.95 -0.08
N TYR A 210 13.27 12.56 1.06
CA TYR A 210 13.64 11.31 1.73
C TYR A 210 13.20 10.10 0.94
N SER A 211 14.08 9.11 0.84
CA SER A 211 13.69 7.80 0.33
C SER A 211 12.76 7.08 1.31
N ALA A 212 12.00 6.10 0.84
CA ALA A 212 11.15 5.27 1.69
C ALA A 212 11.95 4.61 2.83
N LYS A 213 13.19 4.16 2.55
CA LYS A 213 14.10 3.57 3.53
C LYS A 213 14.54 4.59 4.60
N GLN A 214 14.89 5.81 4.19
CA GLN A 214 15.25 6.87 5.13
C GLN A 214 14.09 7.23 6.04
N THR A 215 12.89 7.39 5.49
CA THR A 215 11.68 7.64 6.28
C THR A 215 11.43 6.52 7.28
N LEU A 216 11.56 5.27 6.86
CA LEU A 216 11.40 4.11 7.72
C LEU A 216 12.44 4.07 8.85
N ASN A 217 13.69 4.44 8.58
CA ASN A 217 14.76 4.45 9.59
C ASN A 217 14.58 5.56 10.65
N ILE A 218 13.97 6.68 10.29
CA ILE A 218 13.68 7.79 11.20
C ILE A 218 12.47 7.48 12.08
N MET A 219 11.48 6.76 11.55
CA MET A 219 10.22 6.45 12.23
C MET A 219 10.34 5.57 13.50
N PRO A 220 11.23 4.55 13.59
CA PRO A 220 11.33 3.68 14.77
C PRO A 220 11.71 4.40 16.05
N VAL A 221 12.41 5.53 15.96
CA VAL A 221 12.75 6.35 17.14
C VAL A 221 11.48 6.88 17.83
N SER A 222 10.38 7.02 17.09
CA SER A 222 9.07 7.46 17.58
C SER A 222 8.19 6.32 18.11
N TYR A 223 8.45 5.06 17.71
CA TYR A 223 7.61 3.91 18.07
C TYR A 223 8.01 3.23 19.38
N THR A 224 9.23 3.47 19.84
CA THR A 224 9.78 2.86 21.07
C THR A 224 9.56 3.71 22.32
N HIS A 225 8.94 4.86 22.18
CA HIS A 225 8.59 5.80 23.24
C HIS A 225 7.11 6.20 23.12
#